data_1416ee1540f05cca04276df8890e6561
#
_entry.id   1416ee1540f05cca04276df8890e6561
#
_cell.length_a   1.000
_cell.length_b   1.000
_cell.length_c   1.000
_cell.angle_alpha   90.00
_cell.angle_beta   90.00
_cell.angle_gamma   90.00
#
_symmetry.space_group_name_H-M   'P 1'
#
loop_
_entity.id
_entity.type
_entity.pdbx_description
1 polymer ?
#
loop_
_entity_poly.entity_id
_entity_poly.type
_entity_poly.pdbx_seq_one_letter_code
_entity_poly.pdbx_strand_id
1 'polypeptide(L)'
;MSDPPLWNAHKERGISDGIEWERMKMVRSAEFNDLGVLAELAALLWQNHPAEDLFQKFSKIMSNGASQFFLLYEKDLPVGFAQCHLRHDYVEGTETTPVGYLEGIFVKEGYRHQGYARELLTACETWAKRNGCHEFASDCEIDNISGFHFHKAMNFAEANRIICFTKRL
;
A
#
# COMPACT_ATOMS: atom_id res chain seq x y z
N MET A 1 30.49 34.91 5.76
CA MET A 1 30.85 33.50 5.59
C MET A 1 29.82 32.71 6.39
N SER A 2 28.90 32.10 5.73
CA SER A 2 27.84 31.31 6.34
C SER A 2 28.30 29.86 6.46
N ASP A 3 28.16 29.28 7.65
CA ASP A 3 28.54 27.90 7.94
C ASP A 3 27.74 26.92 7.08
N PRO A 4 28.37 25.83 6.61
CA PRO A 4 27.65 24.80 5.84
C PRO A 4 26.66 24.05 6.71
N PRO A 5 25.55 23.57 6.12
CA PRO A 5 24.49 22.91 6.90
C PRO A 5 24.96 21.58 7.50
N LEU A 6 24.48 21.30 8.71
CA LEU A 6 24.88 20.19 9.61
C LEU A 6 24.81 18.76 9.02
N TRP A 7 24.18 18.56 7.85
CA TRP A 7 24.12 17.24 7.21
C TRP A 7 25.42 16.80 6.54
N ASN A 8 26.37 17.74 6.30
CA ASN A 8 27.68 17.43 5.71
C ASN A 8 28.71 16.91 6.73
N ALA A 9 28.43 16.97 8.03
CA ALA A 9 29.41 16.61 9.07
C ALA A 9 29.59 15.09 9.29
N HIS A 10 28.79 14.25 8.64
CA HIS A 10 28.88 12.79 8.80
C HIS A 10 29.67 12.06 7.69
N LYS A 11 30.20 12.78 6.72
CA LYS A 11 30.90 12.18 5.58
C LYS A 11 32.41 11.94 5.77
N GLU A 12 32.99 12.40 6.87
CA GLU A 12 34.46 12.35 7.08
C GLU A 12 34.93 11.61 8.33
N ARG A 13 34.15 10.67 8.85
CA ARG A 13 34.70 9.75 9.86
C ARG A 13 34.59 8.33 9.36
N GLY A 14 35.66 7.90 8.68
CA GLY A 14 35.93 6.48 8.46
C GLY A 14 36.06 5.78 9.81
N ILE A 15 35.01 5.08 10.20
CA ILE A 15 35.05 4.06 11.23
C ILE A 15 34.30 2.88 10.62
N SER A 16 35.08 1.84 10.34
CA SER A 16 34.65 0.50 10.00
C SER A 16 33.95 -0.12 11.21
N ASP A 17 32.64 0.05 11.29
CA ASP A 17 31.81 -0.90 12.00
C ASP A 17 30.81 -1.40 10.99
N GLY A 18 30.89 -2.71 10.70
CA GLY A 18 30.07 -3.41 9.72
C GLY A 18 28.58 -3.39 10.07
N ILE A 19 27.97 -2.22 9.99
CA ILE A 19 26.52 -2.07 9.99
C ILE A 19 26.09 -2.28 8.56
N GLU A 20 25.48 -3.43 8.31
CA GLU A 20 24.85 -3.81 7.05
C GLU A 20 23.87 -2.72 6.57
N TRP A 21 24.36 -1.76 5.79
CA TRP A 21 23.56 -0.85 4.98
C TRP A 21 22.79 -1.59 3.87
N GLU A 22 22.94 -2.93 3.81
CA GLU A 22 22.53 -3.74 2.67
C GLU A 22 21.01 -3.99 2.57
N ARG A 23 20.20 -3.66 3.59
CA ARG A 23 18.75 -3.87 3.54
C ARG A 23 17.96 -2.79 4.29
N MET A 24 18.11 -1.54 3.90
CA MET A 24 17.14 -0.54 4.35
C MET A 24 15.87 -0.67 3.50
N LYS A 25 14.96 -1.53 3.95
CA LYS A 25 13.59 -1.53 3.50
C LYS A 25 12.78 -0.57 4.36
N MET A 26 11.91 0.20 3.74
CA MET A 26 11.09 1.18 4.44
C MET A 26 9.68 1.22 3.86
N VAL A 27 8.68 1.04 4.73
CA VAL A 27 7.28 1.38 4.41
C VAL A 27 6.95 2.72 5.03
N ARG A 28 6.44 3.64 4.23
CA ARG A 28 5.97 4.95 4.68
C ARG A 28 4.65 5.35 4.03
N SER A 29 3.95 6.25 4.67
CA SER A 29 2.80 6.94 4.05
C SER A 29 3.26 7.69 2.79
N ALA A 30 2.45 7.62 1.75
CA ALA A 30 2.67 8.41 0.55
C ALA A 30 2.07 9.81 0.72
N GLU A 31 2.75 10.79 0.13
CA GLU A 31 2.36 12.19 0.08
C GLU A 31 1.98 12.59 -1.36
N PHE A 32 1.44 13.79 -1.55
CA PHE A 32 1.07 14.28 -2.89
C PHE A 32 2.23 14.28 -3.90
N ASN A 33 3.46 14.49 -3.43
CA ASN A 33 4.66 14.44 -4.27
C ASN A 33 4.99 13.02 -4.77
N ASP A 34 4.40 12.00 -4.17
CA ASP A 34 4.58 10.59 -4.54
C ASP A 34 3.59 10.10 -5.60
N LEU A 35 2.62 10.93 -6.01
CA LEU A 35 1.54 10.52 -6.92
C LEU A 35 2.06 9.90 -8.22
N GLY A 36 3.15 10.42 -8.80
CA GLY A 36 3.77 9.83 -9.99
C GLY A 36 4.24 8.41 -9.76
N VAL A 37 5.00 8.18 -8.68
CA VAL A 37 5.52 6.85 -8.29
C VAL A 37 4.38 5.89 -7.98
N LEU A 38 3.35 6.35 -7.25
CA LEU A 38 2.16 5.55 -6.97
C LEU A 38 1.44 5.12 -8.24
N ALA A 39 1.22 6.05 -9.17
CA ALA A 39 0.53 5.78 -10.41
C ALA A 39 1.30 4.78 -11.30
N GLU A 40 2.62 4.90 -11.38
CA GLU A 40 3.48 3.95 -12.10
C GLU A 40 3.41 2.55 -11.49
N LEU A 41 3.52 2.41 -10.17
CA LEU A 41 3.41 1.12 -9.50
C LEU A 41 2.00 0.52 -9.64
N ALA A 42 0.98 1.35 -9.55
CA ALA A 42 -0.42 0.94 -9.66
C ALA A 42 -0.79 0.49 -11.09
N ALA A 43 -0.21 1.08 -12.12
CA ALA A 43 -0.38 0.66 -13.51
C ALA A 43 0.17 -0.76 -13.76
N LEU A 44 1.15 -1.21 -12.97
CA LEU A 44 1.64 -2.60 -13.01
C LEU A 44 0.64 -3.59 -12.39
N LEU A 45 -0.17 -3.15 -11.43
CA LEU A 45 -1.23 -3.95 -10.82
C LEU A 45 -2.50 -3.93 -11.68
N TRP A 46 -2.93 -2.74 -12.07
CA TRP A 46 -4.15 -2.50 -12.85
C TRP A 46 -3.81 -2.19 -14.31
N GLN A 47 -3.35 -3.20 -15.05
CA GLN A 47 -2.79 -3.09 -16.40
C GLN A 47 -3.73 -2.44 -17.44
N ASN A 48 -5.03 -2.41 -17.18
CA ASN A 48 -6.03 -1.76 -18.05
C ASN A 48 -6.20 -0.26 -17.77
N HIS A 49 -5.43 0.30 -16.81
CA HIS A 49 -5.50 1.71 -16.44
C HIS A 49 -4.14 2.39 -16.69
N PRO A 50 -4.07 3.37 -17.59
CA PRO A 50 -2.88 4.18 -17.79
C PRO A 50 -2.44 4.89 -16.50
N ALA A 51 -1.14 5.07 -16.31
CA ALA A 51 -0.60 5.74 -15.12
C ALA A 51 -1.16 7.18 -14.98
N GLU A 52 -1.40 7.89 -16.08
CA GLU A 52 -1.99 9.24 -16.07
C GLU A 52 -3.40 9.24 -15.45
N ASP A 53 -4.26 8.29 -15.82
CA ASP A 53 -5.61 8.16 -15.27
C ASP A 53 -5.56 7.83 -13.76
N LEU A 54 -4.64 6.95 -13.38
CA LEU A 54 -4.41 6.59 -11.97
C LEU A 54 -3.89 7.77 -11.16
N PHE A 55 -2.99 8.58 -11.72
CA PHE A 55 -2.51 9.82 -11.11
C PHE A 55 -3.68 10.76 -10.78
N GLN A 56 -4.54 11.03 -11.76
CA GLN A 56 -5.70 11.90 -11.57
C GLN A 56 -6.70 11.34 -10.54
N LYS A 57 -6.94 10.02 -10.58
CA LYS A 57 -7.79 9.32 -9.63
C LYS A 57 -7.22 9.41 -8.22
N PHE A 58 -5.94 9.10 -8.03
CA PHE A 58 -5.29 9.10 -6.73
C PHE A 58 -5.17 10.50 -6.11
N SER A 59 -4.92 11.51 -6.93
CA SER A 59 -4.94 12.90 -6.49
C SER A 59 -6.29 13.28 -5.85
N LYS A 60 -7.41 12.89 -6.48
CA LYS A 60 -8.75 13.11 -5.92
C LYS A 60 -8.99 12.30 -4.64
N ILE A 61 -8.56 11.03 -4.62
CA ILE A 61 -8.72 10.14 -3.47
C ILE A 61 -7.93 10.67 -2.26
N MET A 62 -6.68 11.07 -2.43
CA MET A 62 -5.85 11.63 -1.35
C MET A 62 -6.43 12.92 -0.78
N SER A 63 -7.09 13.74 -1.60
CA SER A 63 -7.74 14.98 -1.15
C SER A 63 -8.94 14.74 -0.23
N ASN A 64 -9.57 13.57 -0.27
CA ASN A 64 -10.77 13.27 0.52
C ASN A 64 -10.47 12.77 1.95
N GLY A 65 -9.22 12.40 2.25
CA GLY A 65 -8.80 11.98 3.60
C GLY A 65 -9.32 10.62 4.09
N ALA A 66 -10.21 9.95 3.33
CA ALA A 66 -10.79 8.66 3.69
C ALA A 66 -9.93 7.46 3.24
N SER A 67 -8.85 7.72 2.54
CA SER A 67 -7.92 6.71 2.03
C SER A 67 -6.48 7.04 2.41
N GLN A 68 -5.67 5.99 2.53
CA GLN A 68 -4.25 6.10 2.73
C GLN A 68 -3.51 5.23 1.71
N PHE A 69 -2.42 5.76 1.20
CA PHE A 69 -1.47 5.04 0.37
C PHE A 69 -0.17 4.85 1.14
N PHE A 70 0.42 3.69 0.98
CA PHE A 70 1.74 3.35 1.51
C PHE A 70 2.66 2.99 0.37
N LEU A 71 3.90 3.47 0.44
CA LEU A 71 4.99 3.09 -0.47
C LEU A 71 6.00 2.24 0.26
N LEU A 72 6.45 1.20 -0.41
CA LEU A 72 7.55 0.35 0.04
C LEU A 72 8.79 0.66 -0.80
N TYR A 73 9.85 0.99 -0.12
CA TYR A 73 11.18 1.19 -0.71
C TYR A 73 12.13 0.09 -0.26
N GLU A 74 12.96 -0.34 -1.18
CA GLU A 74 14.19 -1.05 -0.89
C GLU A 74 15.36 -0.17 -1.31
N LYS A 75 16.15 0.30 -0.33
CA LYS A 75 17.08 1.42 -0.52
C LYS A 75 16.30 2.65 -1.01
N ASP A 76 16.66 3.20 -2.16
CA ASP A 76 15.96 4.37 -2.75
C ASP A 76 14.99 3.97 -3.88
N LEU A 77 14.77 2.66 -4.10
CA LEU A 77 13.90 2.17 -5.16
C LEU A 77 12.49 1.90 -4.64
N PRO A 78 11.44 2.50 -5.22
CA PRO A 78 10.05 2.13 -4.93
C PRO A 78 9.75 0.77 -5.54
N VAL A 79 9.48 -0.22 -4.69
CA VAL A 79 9.30 -1.62 -5.10
C VAL A 79 7.90 -2.15 -4.86
N GLY A 80 7.06 -1.39 -4.16
CA GLY A 80 5.67 -1.77 -3.91
C GLY A 80 4.83 -0.64 -3.34
N PHE A 81 3.52 -0.85 -3.34
CA PHE A 81 2.56 0.05 -2.71
C PHE A 81 1.37 -0.72 -2.15
N ALA A 82 0.62 -0.07 -1.26
CA ALA A 82 -0.72 -0.48 -0.86
C ALA A 82 -1.64 0.74 -0.79
N GLN A 83 -2.91 0.52 -1.11
CA GLN A 83 -4.00 1.47 -0.93
C GLN A 83 -5.02 0.88 0.03
N CYS A 84 -5.41 1.61 1.06
CA CYS A 84 -6.51 1.27 1.93
C CYS A 84 -7.48 2.43 2.11
N HIS A 85 -8.72 2.10 2.45
CA HIS A 85 -9.84 3.04 2.55
C HIS A 85 -10.66 2.76 3.80
N LEU A 86 -11.31 3.79 4.37
CA LEU A 86 -12.30 3.63 5.41
C LEU A 86 -13.69 3.50 4.78
N ARG A 87 -14.33 2.37 4.94
CA ARG A 87 -15.72 2.14 4.47
C ARG A 87 -16.68 2.28 5.63
N HIS A 88 -17.71 3.10 5.44
CA HIS A 88 -18.78 3.35 6.42
C HIS A 88 -20.09 2.68 6.04
N ASP A 89 -20.24 2.23 4.82
CA ASP A 89 -21.34 1.44 4.28
C ASP A 89 -21.07 -0.05 4.47
N TYR A 90 -22.03 -0.87 4.04
CA TYR A 90 -21.95 -2.32 4.17
C TYR A 90 -20.70 -2.90 3.52
N VAL A 91 -20.01 -3.73 4.29
CA VAL A 91 -18.89 -4.56 3.81
C VAL A 91 -19.18 -6.02 4.14
N GLU A 92 -19.16 -6.89 3.13
CA GLU A 92 -19.45 -8.31 3.28
C GLU A 92 -18.57 -8.98 4.32
N GLY A 93 -19.21 -9.72 5.25
CA GLY A 93 -18.53 -10.48 6.29
C GLY A 93 -18.03 -9.64 7.47
N THR A 94 -18.43 -8.37 7.61
CA THR A 94 -18.08 -7.50 8.74
C THR A 94 -19.32 -7.08 9.55
N GLU A 95 -19.11 -6.74 10.83
CA GLU A 95 -20.17 -6.37 11.78
C GLU A 95 -20.02 -4.94 12.31
N THR A 96 -18.87 -4.30 12.10
CA THR A 96 -18.56 -2.97 12.65
C THR A 96 -18.44 -1.91 11.56
N THR A 97 -18.44 -0.62 11.96
CA THR A 97 -18.18 0.53 11.09
C THR A 97 -17.42 1.59 11.87
N PRO A 98 -16.41 2.24 11.31
CA PRO A 98 -15.85 2.02 9.97
C PRO A 98 -15.08 0.70 9.86
N VAL A 99 -14.99 0.17 8.62
CA VAL A 99 -14.16 -0.97 8.27
C VAL A 99 -12.96 -0.48 7.46
N GLY A 100 -11.75 -0.91 7.82
CA GLY A 100 -10.58 -0.72 6.96
C GLY A 100 -10.68 -1.65 5.75
N TYR A 101 -10.41 -1.14 4.55
CA TYR A 101 -10.52 -1.93 3.33
C TYR A 101 -9.26 -1.84 2.49
N LEU A 102 -8.66 -2.98 2.16
CA LEU A 102 -7.52 -3.04 1.25
C LEU A 102 -8.03 -2.97 -0.20
N GLU A 103 -7.81 -1.85 -0.86
CA GLU A 103 -8.23 -1.61 -2.24
C GLU A 103 -7.23 -2.20 -3.27
N GLY A 104 -5.97 -2.28 -2.89
CA GLY A 104 -4.92 -2.84 -3.72
C GLY A 104 -3.60 -2.95 -2.99
N ILE A 105 -2.84 -3.97 -3.34
CA ILE A 105 -1.49 -4.18 -2.84
C ILE A 105 -0.62 -4.78 -3.94
N PHE A 106 0.56 -4.24 -4.12
CA PHE A 106 1.47 -4.68 -5.17
C PHE A 106 2.92 -4.65 -4.69
N VAL A 107 3.66 -5.67 -5.07
CA VAL A 107 5.12 -5.75 -4.93
C VAL A 107 5.70 -6.22 -6.26
N LYS A 108 6.71 -5.51 -6.76
CA LYS A 108 7.44 -5.88 -7.99
C LYS A 108 7.94 -7.32 -7.91
N GLU A 109 7.90 -8.05 -9.02
CA GLU A 109 8.16 -9.50 -9.06
C GLU A 109 9.48 -9.90 -8.41
N GLY A 110 10.58 -9.24 -8.72
CA GLY A 110 11.90 -9.51 -8.15
C GLY A 110 12.04 -9.28 -6.65
N TYR A 111 11.01 -8.69 -6.02
CA TYR A 111 10.96 -8.36 -4.59
C TYR A 111 9.91 -9.15 -3.81
N ARG A 112 9.20 -10.07 -4.48
CA ARG A 112 8.17 -10.91 -3.84
C ARG A 112 8.81 -11.97 -2.95
N HIS A 113 7.97 -12.60 -2.11
CA HIS A 113 8.36 -13.69 -1.19
C HIS A 113 9.41 -13.29 -0.14
N GLN A 114 9.58 -11.98 0.13
CA GLN A 114 10.50 -11.43 1.13
C GLN A 114 9.78 -10.75 2.31
N GLY A 115 8.47 -10.99 2.45
CA GLY A 115 7.65 -10.40 3.51
C GLY A 115 7.14 -8.99 3.22
N TYR A 116 7.47 -8.38 2.09
CA TYR A 116 7.15 -6.99 1.76
C TYR A 116 5.64 -6.69 1.70
N ALA A 117 4.86 -7.60 1.15
CA ALA A 117 3.40 -7.45 1.14
C ALA A 117 2.80 -7.48 2.57
N ARG A 118 3.37 -8.28 3.48
CA ARG A 118 2.97 -8.28 4.89
C ARG A 118 3.25 -6.94 5.57
N GLU A 119 4.39 -6.32 5.29
CA GLU A 119 4.73 -5.01 5.87
C GLU A 119 3.81 -3.91 5.38
N LEU A 120 3.48 -3.89 4.08
CA LEU A 120 2.49 -2.97 3.51
C LEU A 120 1.11 -3.18 4.14
N LEU A 121 0.66 -4.44 4.26
CA LEU A 121 -0.62 -4.75 4.90
C LEU A 121 -0.64 -4.31 6.36
N THR A 122 0.43 -4.58 7.12
CA THR A 122 0.55 -4.17 8.53
C THR A 122 0.44 -2.64 8.67
N ALA A 123 1.02 -1.87 7.73
CA ALA A 123 0.88 -0.42 7.72
C ALA A 123 -0.59 0.01 7.49
N CYS A 124 -1.29 -0.64 6.55
CA CYS A 124 -2.72 -0.41 6.29
C CYS A 124 -3.57 -0.74 7.53
N GLU A 125 -3.38 -1.90 8.13
CA GLU A 125 -4.11 -2.33 9.33
C GLU A 125 -3.85 -1.38 10.52
N THR A 126 -2.60 -0.94 10.69
CA THR A 126 -2.23 0.02 11.74
C THR A 126 -2.93 1.36 11.54
N TRP A 127 -2.97 1.84 10.30
CA TRP A 127 -3.68 3.06 9.98
C TRP A 127 -5.20 2.92 10.21
N ALA A 128 -5.80 1.83 9.78
CA ALA A 128 -7.22 1.55 9.99
C ALA A 128 -7.56 1.51 11.50
N LYS A 129 -6.78 0.83 12.33
CA LYS A 129 -6.95 0.80 13.78
C LYS A 129 -6.88 2.20 14.40
N ARG A 130 -5.95 3.04 13.98
CA ARG A 130 -5.84 4.44 14.45
C ARG A 130 -7.05 5.30 14.06
N ASN A 131 -7.77 4.90 13.01
CA ASN A 131 -9.00 5.54 12.56
C ASN A 131 -10.28 4.86 13.09
N GLY A 132 -10.16 4.04 14.14
CA GLY A 132 -11.29 3.44 14.86
C GLY A 132 -11.85 2.17 14.23
N CYS A 133 -11.20 1.57 13.25
CA CYS A 133 -11.64 0.30 12.69
C CYS A 133 -11.29 -0.87 13.64
N HIS A 134 -12.25 -1.76 13.81
CA HIS A 134 -12.08 -3.04 14.52
C HIS A 134 -11.95 -4.22 13.57
N GLU A 135 -12.32 -4.04 12.31
CA GLU A 135 -12.26 -5.03 11.24
C GLU A 135 -11.52 -4.48 10.03
N PHE A 136 -10.93 -5.39 9.25
CA PHE A 136 -10.19 -5.08 8.03
C PHE A 136 -10.58 -6.09 6.96
N ALA A 137 -11.06 -5.63 5.82
CA ALA A 137 -11.58 -6.45 4.74
C ALA A 137 -10.83 -6.20 3.42
N SER A 138 -11.05 -7.08 2.48
CA SER A 138 -10.53 -7.00 1.11
C SER A 138 -11.32 -7.94 0.22
N ASP A 139 -11.13 -7.82 -1.09
CA ASP A 139 -11.62 -8.78 -2.08
C ASP A 139 -10.55 -9.10 -3.13
N CYS A 140 -10.80 -10.10 -3.93
CA CYS A 140 -10.07 -10.37 -5.16
C CYS A 140 -10.99 -11.04 -6.18
N GLU A 141 -10.66 -10.88 -7.47
CA GLU A 141 -11.35 -11.62 -8.55
C GLU A 141 -11.28 -13.13 -8.30
N ILE A 142 -12.36 -13.84 -8.66
CA ILE A 142 -12.52 -15.27 -8.36
C ILE A 142 -11.44 -16.15 -9.03
N ASP A 143 -10.89 -15.70 -10.14
CA ASP A 143 -9.81 -16.35 -10.89
C ASP A 143 -8.41 -15.86 -10.51
N ASN A 144 -8.31 -14.86 -9.61
CA ASN A 144 -7.04 -14.37 -9.07
C ASN A 144 -6.49 -15.33 -7.99
N ILE A 145 -5.95 -16.46 -8.43
CA ILE A 145 -5.38 -17.50 -7.55
C ILE A 145 -4.28 -16.93 -6.65
N SER A 146 -3.44 -16.04 -7.18
CA SER A 146 -2.36 -15.38 -6.42
C SER A 146 -2.92 -14.49 -5.30
N GLY A 147 -3.95 -13.70 -5.61
CA GLY A 147 -4.65 -12.87 -4.64
C GLY A 147 -5.32 -13.69 -3.54
N PHE A 148 -5.97 -14.79 -3.90
CA PHE A 148 -6.56 -15.72 -2.93
C PHE A 148 -5.51 -16.27 -1.96
N HIS A 149 -4.39 -16.78 -2.48
CA HIS A 149 -3.31 -17.30 -1.63
C HIS A 149 -2.68 -16.22 -0.75
N PHE A 150 -2.53 -15.00 -1.27
CA PHE A 150 -2.08 -13.84 -0.47
C PHE A 150 -3.01 -13.62 0.73
N HIS A 151 -4.33 -13.51 0.52
CA HIS A 151 -5.28 -13.29 1.60
C HIS A 151 -5.23 -14.40 2.65
N LYS A 152 -5.20 -15.66 2.24
CA LYS A 152 -5.07 -16.80 3.17
C LYS A 152 -3.76 -16.75 3.97
N ALA A 153 -2.63 -16.42 3.33
CA ALA A 153 -1.32 -16.30 3.99
C ALA A 153 -1.24 -15.10 4.96
N MET A 154 -2.10 -14.09 4.75
CA MET A 154 -2.24 -12.92 5.63
C MET A 154 -3.33 -13.09 6.70
N ASN A 155 -3.87 -14.30 6.86
CA ASN A 155 -4.89 -14.68 7.84
C ASN A 155 -6.27 -14.05 7.61
N PHE A 156 -6.60 -13.63 6.39
CA PHE A 156 -7.99 -13.31 6.06
C PHE A 156 -8.85 -14.59 6.06
N ALA A 157 -10.02 -14.50 6.67
CA ALA A 157 -11.07 -15.50 6.53
C ALA A 157 -11.85 -15.23 5.23
N GLU A 158 -12.18 -16.26 4.47
CA GLU A 158 -13.09 -16.13 3.33
C GLU A 158 -14.52 -15.91 3.87
N ALA A 159 -15.11 -14.77 3.54
CA ALA A 159 -16.46 -14.42 3.97
C ALA A 159 -17.52 -14.94 3.01
N ASN A 160 -17.39 -14.62 1.71
CA ASN A 160 -18.39 -15.00 0.71
C ASN A 160 -17.78 -15.00 -0.71
N ARG A 161 -18.53 -15.56 -1.66
CA ARG A 161 -18.31 -15.44 -3.10
C ARG A 161 -19.58 -14.93 -3.75
N ILE A 162 -19.49 -13.80 -4.47
CA ILE A 162 -20.63 -13.12 -5.06
C ILE A 162 -20.50 -13.00 -6.57
N ILE A 163 -21.65 -12.88 -7.25
CA ILE A 163 -21.72 -12.52 -8.66
C ILE A 163 -22.38 -11.16 -8.76
N CYS A 164 -21.71 -10.19 -9.36
CA CYS A 164 -22.20 -8.83 -9.52
C CYS A 164 -22.95 -8.66 -10.82
N PHE A 165 -24.08 -7.98 -10.81
CA PHE A 165 -24.88 -7.67 -11.99
C PHE A 165 -25.11 -6.17 -12.12
N THR A 166 -25.07 -5.62 -13.34
CA THR A 166 -25.41 -4.23 -13.64
C THR A 166 -26.46 -4.14 -14.74
N LYS A 167 -27.25 -3.06 -14.74
CA LYS A 167 -28.20 -2.72 -15.79
C LYS A 167 -28.18 -1.22 -16.05
N ARG A 168 -28.10 -0.80 -17.30
CA ARG A 168 -28.32 0.59 -17.69
C ARG A 168 -29.83 0.83 -17.79
N LEU A 169 -30.30 1.99 -17.28
CA LEU A 169 -31.69 2.44 -17.33
C LEU A 169 -31.88 3.45 -18.45
#